data_4f4082cffabdd0048222103d07b9fc02
#
_entry.id   4f4082cffabdd0048222103d07b9fc02
#
_cell.length_a   1.000
_cell.length_b   1.000
_cell.length_c   1.000
_cell.angle_alpha   90.00
_cell.angle_beta   90.00
_cell.angle_gamma   90.00
#
_symmetry.space_group_name_H-M   'P 1'
#
loop_
_entity.id
_entity.type
_entity.pdbx_description
1 polymer ?
#
loop_
_entity_poly.entity_id
_entity_poly.type
_entity_poly.pdbx_seq_one_letter_code
_entity_poly.pdbx_strand_id
1 'polypeptide(L)'
;DEGMVKGIPSPNNPGGTNGFDPRTGTGGPGQLPGGYEAPPKPGSEKDPNAAFAPFRPPSAYLDDDPEGFLKEDNQMSFLRIRNRAGMWYQLAPILPKLMRSGFLPDDIFDETGLEPREQSLWQTWTSTRGSLISDERFPNEKLSYFDDEHNGAPCLSSLQYLTNEERPAAAEFVADQQFDPEQTKELIRAYEIRRANNSQAKGFGSTPGE
;
A
#
# COMPACT_ATOMS: atom_id res chain seq x y z
N ASP A 1 -2.85 -1.57 -66.91
CA ASP A 1 -1.40 -1.68 -66.58
C ASP A 1 -1.22 -2.40 -65.28
N GLU A 2 -0.83 -3.65 -65.43
CA GLU A 2 -0.59 -4.58 -64.33
C GLU A 2 0.79 -4.33 -63.73
N GLY A 3 0.85 -4.04 -62.45
CA GLY A 3 2.06 -3.95 -61.63
C GLY A 3 2.24 -5.17 -60.76
N MET A 4 2.91 -6.18 -61.25
CA MET A 4 3.40 -7.35 -60.54
C MET A 4 4.42 -6.94 -59.46
N VAL A 5 4.16 -7.20 -58.19
CA VAL A 5 5.16 -7.11 -57.13
C VAL A 5 5.64 -8.51 -56.76
N LYS A 6 6.93 -8.74 -57.04
CA LYS A 6 7.68 -9.98 -56.83
C LYS A 6 7.81 -10.29 -55.34
N GLY A 7 7.58 -11.57 -54.99
CA GLY A 7 7.78 -12.12 -53.65
C GLY A 7 9.25 -12.11 -53.21
N ILE A 8 9.46 -11.83 -51.97
CA ILE A 8 10.75 -11.95 -51.26
C ILE A 8 10.83 -13.36 -50.67
N PRO A 9 11.90 -14.14 -50.90
CA PRO A 9 12.05 -15.47 -50.34
C PRO A 9 12.43 -15.39 -48.83
N SER A 10 11.76 -16.20 -48.00
CA SER A 10 12.13 -16.48 -46.62
C SER A 10 13.50 -17.18 -46.54
N PRO A 11 14.35 -16.82 -45.56
CA PRO A 11 15.56 -17.58 -45.29
C PRO A 11 15.21 -18.87 -44.53
N ASN A 12 15.66 -19.99 -45.06
CA ASN A 12 15.70 -21.32 -44.47
C ASN A 12 16.41 -21.28 -43.11
N ASN A 13 15.77 -21.81 -42.06
CA ASN A 13 16.38 -22.15 -40.80
C ASN A 13 16.49 -23.69 -40.74
N PRO A 14 17.68 -24.29 -40.82
CA PRO A 14 17.85 -25.71 -40.65
C PRO A 14 18.15 -26.05 -39.19
N GLY A 15 17.31 -26.87 -38.59
CA GLY A 15 17.73 -27.84 -37.62
C GLY A 15 17.71 -27.42 -36.14
N GLY A 16 16.70 -27.89 -35.45
CA GLY A 16 16.64 -27.92 -34.00
C GLY A 16 15.40 -28.71 -33.59
N THR A 17 15.44 -30.02 -33.80
CA THR A 17 14.42 -30.97 -33.33
C THR A 17 14.53 -31.15 -31.81
N ASN A 18 13.80 -30.37 -31.05
CA ASN A 18 13.39 -30.77 -29.71
C ASN A 18 11.87 -30.97 -29.76
N GLY A 19 11.47 -32.22 -29.97
CA GLY A 19 10.10 -32.65 -29.99
C GLY A 19 9.39 -32.41 -28.67
N PHE A 20 8.63 -31.36 -28.62
CA PHE A 20 7.59 -31.20 -27.63
C PHE A 20 6.31 -31.79 -28.25
N ASP A 21 5.95 -33.00 -27.85
CA ASP A 21 4.67 -33.62 -28.19
C ASP A 21 3.60 -33.20 -27.19
N PRO A 22 2.64 -32.35 -27.56
CA PRO A 22 1.60 -31.89 -26.65
C PRO A 22 0.51 -32.92 -26.35
N ARG A 23 0.62 -34.17 -26.83
CA ARG A 23 -0.43 -35.20 -26.73
C ARG A 23 -0.15 -36.29 -25.70
N THR A 24 1.04 -36.38 -25.14
CA THR A 24 1.36 -37.36 -24.11
C THR A 24 1.67 -36.65 -22.78
N GLY A 25 0.63 -36.31 -22.04
CA GLY A 25 0.71 -35.70 -20.72
C GLY A 25 1.24 -36.65 -19.63
N THR A 26 2.42 -37.26 -19.84
CA THR A 26 3.15 -38.03 -18.82
C THR A 26 4.54 -37.43 -18.61
N GLY A 27 4.59 -36.15 -18.24
CA GLY A 27 5.76 -35.55 -17.62
C GLY A 27 5.55 -35.55 -16.11
N GLY A 28 6.16 -36.46 -15.39
CA GLY A 28 6.24 -36.41 -13.94
C GLY A 28 6.89 -35.11 -13.50
N PRO A 29 6.70 -34.67 -12.24
CA PRO A 29 7.24 -33.41 -11.75
C PRO A 29 8.76 -33.45 -11.85
N GLY A 30 9.31 -32.77 -12.85
CA GLY A 30 10.74 -32.60 -13.02
C GLY A 30 11.29 -31.87 -11.82
N GLN A 31 12.08 -32.57 -11.02
CA GLN A 31 12.92 -31.95 -10.02
C GLN A 31 13.87 -30.97 -10.71
N LEU A 32 13.65 -29.68 -10.53
CA LEU A 32 14.61 -28.64 -10.88
C LEU A 32 15.84 -28.81 -9.96
N PRO A 33 17.07 -28.88 -10.51
CA PRO A 33 18.28 -28.91 -9.71
C PRO A 33 18.43 -27.56 -9.03
N GLY A 34 18.21 -27.50 -7.70
CA GLY A 34 18.39 -26.28 -6.94
C GLY A 34 17.33 -25.97 -5.89
N GLY A 35 16.57 -26.99 -5.41
CA GLY A 35 15.84 -26.85 -4.13
C GLY A 35 14.82 -25.71 -4.03
N TYR A 36 14.23 -25.28 -5.14
CA TYR A 36 13.07 -24.38 -5.10
C TYR A 36 11.83 -25.22 -4.74
N GLU A 37 11.43 -25.19 -3.48
CA GLU A 37 10.09 -25.63 -3.12
C GLU A 37 9.08 -24.76 -3.88
N ALA A 38 8.21 -25.40 -4.65
CA ALA A 38 7.12 -24.69 -5.31
C ALA A 38 6.27 -23.99 -4.25
N PRO A 39 5.81 -22.74 -4.51
CA PRO A 39 4.95 -22.04 -3.56
C PRO A 39 3.72 -22.91 -3.22
N PRO A 40 3.31 -22.97 -1.95
CA PRO A 40 2.20 -23.80 -1.52
C PRO A 40 0.93 -23.40 -2.27
N LYS A 41 0.14 -24.41 -2.67
CA LYS A 41 -1.11 -24.20 -3.39
C LYS A 41 -2.08 -23.38 -2.53
N PRO A 42 -2.87 -22.46 -3.13
CA PRO A 42 -3.93 -21.75 -2.42
C PRO A 42 -4.83 -22.76 -1.68
N GLY A 43 -4.98 -22.59 -0.38
CA GLY A 43 -5.78 -23.50 0.47
C GLY A 43 -4.99 -24.50 1.30
N SER A 44 -3.64 -24.48 1.31
CA SER A 44 -2.86 -25.25 2.29
C SER A 44 -2.90 -24.54 3.66
N GLU A 45 -2.95 -25.33 4.75
CA GLU A 45 -3.06 -24.82 6.14
C GLU A 45 -1.94 -23.87 6.60
N LYS A 46 -0.89 -23.68 5.81
CA LYS A 46 0.09 -22.62 5.98
C LYS A 46 -0.35 -21.46 5.07
N ASP A 47 -0.93 -20.43 5.65
CA ASP A 47 -1.36 -19.23 4.95
C ASP A 47 -0.23 -18.71 4.05
N PRO A 48 -0.28 -18.93 2.71
CA PRO A 48 0.79 -18.53 1.81
C PRO A 48 0.89 -17.00 1.66
N ASN A 49 -0.13 -16.27 2.10
CA ASN A 49 -0.14 -14.82 2.11
C ASN A 49 0.56 -14.22 3.34
N ALA A 50 0.88 -15.00 4.37
CA ALA A 50 1.57 -14.49 5.55
C ALA A 50 2.97 -13.93 5.24
N ALA A 51 3.62 -14.46 4.18
CA ALA A 51 4.97 -14.02 3.76
C ALA A 51 4.95 -12.94 2.66
N PHE A 52 3.84 -12.80 1.92
CA PHE A 52 3.73 -11.92 0.75
C PHE A 52 2.66 -10.83 0.88
N ALA A 53 2.00 -10.70 2.02
CA ALA A 53 1.14 -9.56 2.25
C ALA A 53 2.01 -8.32 2.55
N PRO A 54 2.30 -7.45 1.57
CA PRO A 54 3.07 -6.22 1.82
C PRO A 54 2.34 -5.29 2.79
N PHE A 55 1.06 -5.57 3.05
CA PHE A 55 0.21 -4.84 3.97
C PHE A 55 -0.62 -5.82 4.80
N ARG A 56 -0.08 -6.21 5.94
CA ARG A 56 -0.92 -6.65 7.05
C ARG A 56 -1.24 -5.39 7.85
N PRO A 57 -2.48 -4.88 7.82
CA PRO A 57 -2.84 -3.80 8.72
C PRO A 57 -2.58 -4.30 10.15
N PRO A 58 -1.99 -3.49 11.04
CA PRO A 58 -1.85 -3.88 12.43
C PRO A 58 -3.19 -4.37 12.96
N SER A 59 -3.21 -5.48 13.69
CA SER A 59 -4.43 -6.08 14.25
C SER A 59 -5.24 -5.10 15.11
N ALA A 60 -4.59 -4.09 15.66
CA ALA A 60 -5.22 -3.00 16.39
C ALA A 60 -6.34 -2.28 15.63
N TYR A 61 -6.27 -2.21 14.29
CA TYR A 61 -7.35 -1.58 13.51
C TYR A 61 -8.59 -2.46 13.33
N LEU A 62 -8.50 -3.74 13.67
CA LEU A 62 -9.63 -4.67 13.57
C LEU A 62 -10.46 -4.71 14.85
N ASP A 63 -9.86 -4.27 15.96
CA ASP A 63 -10.53 -4.22 17.26
C ASP A 63 -11.28 -2.90 17.50
N ASP A 64 -10.92 -1.85 16.76
CA ASP A 64 -11.55 -0.53 16.80
C ASP A 64 -12.63 -0.40 15.70
N ASP A 65 -13.70 -1.18 15.82
CA ASP A 65 -14.90 -1.05 14.97
C ASP A 65 -16.09 -0.61 15.83
N PRO A 66 -16.12 0.64 16.33
CA PRO A 66 -17.14 1.12 17.24
C PRO A 66 -18.54 1.12 16.59
N GLU A 67 -18.61 1.13 15.26
CA GLU A 67 -19.85 1.17 14.52
C GLU A 67 -20.22 -0.18 13.88
N GLY A 68 -19.39 -1.21 14.03
CA GLY A 68 -19.67 -2.56 13.53
C GLY A 68 -19.52 -2.72 12.00
N PHE A 69 -18.90 -1.76 11.30
CA PHE A 69 -18.75 -1.79 9.84
C PHE A 69 -17.97 -3.00 9.34
N LEU A 70 -17.01 -3.48 10.12
CA LEU A 70 -16.20 -4.64 9.74
C LEU A 70 -16.96 -5.96 9.88
N LYS A 71 -18.07 -5.98 10.62
CA LYS A 71 -18.92 -7.17 10.80
C LYS A 71 -20.01 -7.30 9.73
N GLU A 72 -20.27 -6.23 8.97
CA GLU A 72 -21.25 -6.23 7.91
C GLU A 72 -20.82 -7.16 6.75
N ASP A 73 -21.80 -7.55 5.94
CA ASP A 73 -21.51 -8.27 4.70
C ASP A 73 -20.83 -7.37 3.66
N ASN A 74 -20.27 -7.99 2.62
CA ASN A 74 -19.54 -7.25 1.59
C ASN A 74 -20.45 -6.30 0.80
N GLN A 75 -21.73 -6.63 0.61
CA GLN A 75 -22.65 -5.76 -0.11
C GLN A 75 -22.93 -4.47 0.66
N MET A 76 -23.15 -4.57 1.96
CA MET A 76 -23.30 -3.38 2.81
C MET A 76 -22.02 -2.57 2.86
N SER A 77 -20.87 -3.23 2.88
CA SER A 77 -19.55 -2.57 2.83
C SER A 77 -19.38 -1.74 1.54
N PHE A 78 -19.74 -2.29 0.39
CA PHE A 78 -19.74 -1.55 -0.89
C PHE A 78 -20.72 -0.37 -0.88
N LEU A 79 -21.94 -0.58 -0.39
CA LEU A 79 -22.93 0.48 -0.30
C LEU A 79 -22.48 1.64 0.60
N ARG A 80 -21.82 1.35 1.72
CA ARG A 80 -21.28 2.38 2.61
C ARG A 80 -20.22 3.23 1.93
N ILE A 81 -19.26 2.60 1.25
CA ILE A 81 -18.21 3.31 0.54
C ILE A 81 -18.81 4.13 -0.61
N ARG A 82 -19.68 3.53 -1.43
CA ARG A 82 -20.36 4.21 -2.55
C ARG A 82 -21.12 5.46 -2.10
N ASN A 83 -21.86 5.35 -1.00
CA ASN A 83 -22.67 6.43 -0.47
C ASN A 83 -21.91 7.38 0.43
N ARG A 84 -20.60 7.16 0.65
CA ARG A 84 -19.79 7.92 1.63
C ARG A 84 -20.50 7.99 3.00
N ALA A 85 -21.07 6.85 3.45
CA ALA A 85 -21.87 6.76 4.66
C ALA A 85 -20.96 6.62 5.90
N GLY A 86 -20.26 7.69 6.25
CA GLY A 86 -19.31 7.81 7.33
C GLY A 86 -18.13 8.69 6.94
N MET A 87 -17.28 9.00 7.92
CA MET A 87 -16.04 9.72 7.69
C MET A 87 -15.02 8.79 7.01
N TRP A 88 -14.09 9.35 6.25
CA TRP A 88 -13.08 8.56 5.52
C TRP A 88 -12.34 7.57 6.42
N TYR A 89 -12.00 7.96 7.66
CA TYR A 89 -11.27 7.09 8.61
C TYR A 89 -12.13 5.95 9.17
N GLN A 90 -13.45 6.06 9.11
CA GLN A 90 -14.40 4.99 9.46
C GLN A 90 -14.58 4.01 8.29
N LEU A 91 -14.53 4.51 7.06
CA LEU A 91 -14.71 3.72 5.84
C LEU A 91 -13.42 3.03 5.39
N ALA A 92 -12.27 3.65 5.61
CA ALA A 92 -10.98 3.14 5.16
C ALA A 92 -10.65 1.72 5.67
N PRO A 93 -10.97 1.31 6.92
CA PRO A 93 -10.77 -0.05 7.39
C PRO A 93 -11.59 -1.12 6.64
N ILE A 94 -12.66 -0.73 5.96
CA ILE A 94 -13.46 -1.63 5.13
C ILE A 94 -12.67 -2.12 3.90
N LEU A 95 -11.76 -1.29 3.34
CA LEU A 95 -10.98 -1.63 2.15
C LEU A 95 -10.11 -2.88 2.37
N PRO A 96 -9.28 -2.99 3.41
CA PRO A 96 -8.52 -4.21 3.68
C PRO A 96 -9.41 -5.43 3.95
N LYS A 97 -10.62 -5.25 4.49
CA LYS A 97 -11.60 -6.33 4.67
C LYS A 97 -12.06 -6.87 3.32
N LEU A 98 -12.47 -5.99 2.40
CA LEU A 98 -12.88 -6.37 1.05
C LEU A 98 -11.74 -7.06 0.29
N MET A 99 -10.51 -6.53 0.35
CA MET A 99 -9.33 -7.14 -0.26
C MET A 99 -9.05 -8.54 0.29
N ARG A 100 -9.22 -8.77 1.59
CA ARG A 100 -9.11 -10.11 2.20
C ARG A 100 -10.24 -11.05 1.78
N SER A 101 -11.40 -10.52 1.43
CA SER A 101 -12.50 -11.28 0.85
C SER A 101 -12.28 -11.63 -0.63
N GLY A 102 -11.16 -11.21 -1.23
CA GLY A 102 -10.76 -11.55 -2.58
C GLY A 102 -11.06 -10.48 -3.65
N PHE A 103 -11.58 -9.32 -3.26
CA PHE A 103 -11.82 -8.22 -4.20
C PHE A 103 -10.54 -7.46 -4.49
N LEU A 104 -10.28 -7.22 -5.77
CA LEU A 104 -9.16 -6.38 -6.22
C LEU A 104 -9.53 -4.89 -6.12
N PRO A 105 -8.54 -3.98 -6.11
CA PRO A 105 -8.83 -2.54 -6.12
C PRO A 105 -9.72 -2.08 -7.28
N ASP A 106 -9.59 -2.71 -8.45
CA ASP A 106 -10.44 -2.40 -9.61
C ASP A 106 -11.88 -2.89 -9.41
N ASP A 107 -12.09 -4.07 -8.78
CA ASP A 107 -13.43 -4.56 -8.42
C ASP A 107 -14.11 -3.60 -7.43
N ILE A 108 -13.34 -3.09 -6.46
CA ILE A 108 -13.83 -2.12 -5.48
C ILE A 108 -14.20 -0.80 -6.19
N PHE A 109 -13.39 -0.37 -7.16
CA PHE A 109 -13.69 0.82 -7.95
C PHE A 109 -14.99 0.65 -8.77
N ASP A 110 -15.15 -0.47 -9.46
CA ASP A 110 -16.35 -0.74 -10.26
C ASP A 110 -17.63 -0.71 -9.41
N GLU A 111 -17.55 -1.21 -8.18
CA GLU A 111 -18.69 -1.27 -7.27
C GLU A 111 -18.96 0.05 -6.52
N THR A 112 -17.91 0.84 -6.24
CA THR A 112 -18.02 2.00 -5.34
C THR A 112 -17.75 3.34 -5.99
N GLY A 113 -17.03 3.36 -7.11
CA GLY A 113 -16.49 4.57 -7.73
C GLY A 113 -15.26 5.15 -7.00
N LEU A 114 -14.71 4.46 -5.98
CA LEU A 114 -13.53 4.88 -5.25
C LEU A 114 -12.27 4.44 -6.00
N GLU A 115 -11.55 5.38 -6.60
CA GLU A 115 -10.37 5.09 -7.41
C GLU A 115 -9.28 4.30 -6.64
N PRO A 116 -8.53 3.39 -7.29
CA PRO A 116 -7.45 2.63 -6.65
C PRO A 116 -6.41 3.51 -5.96
N ARG A 117 -6.13 4.69 -6.54
CA ARG A 117 -5.25 5.69 -5.93
C ARG A 117 -5.81 6.23 -4.63
N GLU A 118 -7.09 6.54 -4.61
CA GLU A 118 -7.79 7.04 -3.42
C GLU A 118 -7.87 5.97 -2.33
N GLN A 119 -8.13 4.71 -2.72
CA GLN A 119 -8.07 3.56 -1.80
C GLN A 119 -6.71 3.47 -1.10
N SER A 120 -5.60 3.61 -1.85
CA SER A 120 -4.25 3.59 -1.30
C SER A 120 -3.97 4.78 -0.37
N LEU A 121 -4.47 5.96 -0.72
CA LEU A 121 -4.36 7.15 0.13
C LEU A 121 -5.10 6.95 1.46
N TRP A 122 -6.32 6.46 1.44
CA TRP A 122 -7.09 6.19 2.65
C TRP A 122 -6.39 5.20 3.58
N GLN A 123 -5.78 4.16 3.02
CA GLN A 123 -5.00 3.20 3.81
C GLN A 123 -3.78 3.86 4.46
N THR A 124 -3.05 4.68 3.70
CA THR A 124 -1.91 5.43 4.20
C THR A 124 -2.32 6.39 5.33
N TRP A 125 -3.39 7.16 5.11
CA TRP A 125 -3.90 8.08 6.11
C TRP A 125 -4.35 7.38 7.38
N THR A 126 -5.06 6.25 7.25
CA THR A 126 -5.49 5.44 8.39
C THR A 126 -4.29 4.94 9.19
N SER A 127 -3.25 4.44 8.52
CA SER A 127 -2.04 3.97 9.17
C SER A 127 -1.34 5.09 9.95
N THR A 128 -1.18 6.26 9.31
CA THR A 128 -0.53 7.41 9.95
C THR A 128 -1.38 7.95 11.10
N ARG A 129 -2.70 8.11 10.90
CA ARG A 129 -3.63 8.53 11.96
C ARG A 129 -3.62 7.57 13.15
N GLY A 130 -3.61 6.27 12.89
CA GLY A 130 -3.52 5.27 13.94
C GLY A 130 -2.23 5.35 14.74
N SER A 131 -1.09 5.66 14.09
CA SER A 131 0.17 5.87 14.80
C SER A 131 0.13 7.11 15.71
N LEU A 132 -0.64 8.15 15.34
CA LEU A 132 -0.83 9.34 16.18
C LEU A 132 -1.73 9.02 17.38
N ILE A 133 -2.83 8.28 17.18
CA ILE A 133 -3.74 7.86 18.27
C ILE A 133 -3.00 7.01 19.32
N SER A 134 -2.08 6.15 18.85
CA SER A 134 -1.32 5.26 19.74
C SER A 134 -0.19 5.95 20.47
N ASP A 135 0.12 7.20 20.15
CA ASP A 135 1.22 7.95 20.76
C ASP A 135 0.70 8.92 21.81
N GLU A 136 1.02 8.67 23.07
CA GLU A 136 0.59 9.50 24.21
C GLU A 136 1.06 10.97 24.13
N ARG A 137 2.08 11.25 23.31
CA ARG A 137 2.60 12.62 23.12
C ARG A 137 1.72 13.46 22.20
N PHE A 138 0.84 12.82 21.40
CA PHE A 138 -0.04 13.55 20.50
C PHE A 138 -1.39 13.83 21.18
N PRO A 139 -1.84 15.10 21.25
CA PRO A 139 -3.14 15.45 21.81
C PRO A 139 -4.29 14.96 20.91
N ASN A 140 -5.09 14.02 21.41
CA ASN A 140 -6.19 13.41 20.65
C ASN A 140 -7.23 14.42 20.13
N GLU A 141 -7.41 15.54 20.84
CA GLU A 141 -8.31 16.63 20.43
C GLU A 141 -7.93 17.25 19.08
N LYS A 142 -6.64 17.20 18.71
CA LYS A 142 -6.13 17.72 17.44
C LYS A 142 -6.33 16.76 16.27
N LEU A 143 -6.79 15.53 16.52
CA LEU A 143 -7.14 14.58 15.46
C LEU A 143 -8.26 15.10 14.56
N SER A 144 -9.17 15.91 15.11
CA SER A 144 -10.28 16.49 14.34
C SER A 144 -9.84 17.29 13.11
N TYR A 145 -8.63 17.87 13.15
CA TYR A 145 -8.05 18.54 11.99
C TYR A 145 -7.85 17.56 10.81
N PHE A 146 -7.37 16.36 11.10
CA PHE A 146 -7.10 15.33 10.10
C PHE A 146 -8.36 14.56 9.66
N ASP A 147 -9.51 14.82 10.25
CA ASP A 147 -10.77 14.22 9.83
C ASP A 147 -11.32 14.86 8.52
N ASP A 148 -10.87 16.08 8.19
CA ASP A 148 -11.18 16.73 6.91
C ASP A 148 -10.44 16.05 5.75
N GLU A 149 -11.20 15.39 4.87
CA GLU A 149 -10.69 14.62 3.74
C GLU A 149 -9.94 15.50 2.71
N HIS A 150 -10.26 16.78 2.62
CA HIS A 150 -9.71 17.67 1.60
C HIS A 150 -8.44 18.41 2.04
N ASN A 151 -8.33 18.75 3.31
CA ASN A 151 -7.21 19.54 3.82
C ASN A 151 -6.33 18.74 4.79
N GLY A 152 -6.92 18.27 5.90
CA GLY A 152 -6.16 17.66 6.97
C GLY A 152 -5.68 16.24 6.65
N ALA A 153 -6.54 15.38 6.12
CA ALA A 153 -6.19 14.00 5.82
C ALA A 153 -5.03 13.87 4.81
N PRO A 154 -4.95 14.67 3.73
CA PRO A 154 -3.80 14.62 2.82
C PRO A 154 -2.46 14.95 3.48
N CYS A 155 -2.44 15.74 4.57
CA CYS A 155 -1.24 16.03 5.34
C CYS A 155 -0.64 14.76 5.96
N LEU A 156 -1.47 13.77 6.31
CA LEU A 156 -1.04 12.48 6.84
C LEU A 156 -0.12 11.73 5.86
N SER A 157 -0.32 11.91 4.53
CA SER A 157 0.56 11.32 3.51
C SER A 157 2.00 11.83 3.61
N SER A 158 2.19 13.08 4.05
CA SER A 158 3.52 13.64 4.23
C SER A 158 4.09 13.26 5.59
N LEU A 159 3.28 13.29 6.65
CA LEU A 159 3.70 12.94 8.00
C LEU A 159 4.19 11.49 8.16
N GLN A 160 3.78 10.56 7.27
CA GLN A 160 4.26 9.18 7.29
C GLN A 160 5.79 9.06 7.11
N TYR A 161 6.45 10.03 6.44
CA TYR A 161 7.90 10.01 6.19
C TYR A 161 8.72 10.41 7.42
N LEU A 162 8.08 10.93 8.45
CA LEU A 162 8.74 11.21 9.73
C LEU A 162 8.87 9.95 10.58
N THR A 163 9.90 9.94 11.43
CA THR A 163 10.06 8.90 12.44
C THR A 163 8.93 8.96 13.47
N ASN A 164 8.71 7.85 14.18
CA ASN A 164 7.72 7.81 15.26
C ASN A 164 8.01 8.84 16.37
N GLU A 165 9.27 9.27 16.52
CA GLU A 165 9.64 10.29 17.51
C GLU A 165 9.31 11.70 17.06
N GLU A 166 9.43 11.99 15.75
CA GLU A 166 9.24 13.31 15.18
C GLU A 166 7.77 13.58 14.80
N ARG A 167 7.06 12.51 14.41
CA ARG A 167 5.70 12.59 13.85
C ARG A 167 4.69 13.27 14.77
N PRO A 168 4.59 12.94 16.07
CA PRO A 168 3.61 13.56 16.94
C PRO A 168 3.76 15.08 17.04
N ALA A 169 4.99 15.55 17.26
CA ALA A 169 5.26 16.99 17.37
C ALA A 169 5.01 17.73 16.06
N ALA A 170 5.38 17.12 14.92
CA ALA A 170 5.12 17.70 13.61
C ALA A 170 3.61 17.72 13.30
N ALA A 171 2.88 16.65 13.62
CA ALA A 171 1.43 16.58 13.44
C ALA A 171 0.69 17.60 14.31
N GLU A 172 1.12 17.76 15.56
CA GLU A 172 0.59 18.78 16.45
C GLU A 172 0.78 20.18 15.86
N PHE A 173 1.98 20.49 15.37
CA PHE A 173 2.28 21.76 14.75
C PHE A 173 1.45 22.01 13.47
N VAL A 174 1.28 20.99 12.62
CA VAL A 174 0.44 21.06 11.41
C VAL A 174 -1.01 21.37 11.78
N ALA A 175 -1.55 20.72 12.79
CA ALA A 175 -2.92 20.95 13.25
C ALA A 175 -3.10 22.34 13.84
N ASP A 176 -2.15 22.81 14.67
CA ASP A 176 -2.21 24.14 15.31
C ASP A 176 -2.14 25.28 14.31
N GLN A 177 -1.31 25.14 13.28
CA GLN A 177 -1.13 26.13 12.24
C GLN A 177 -2.11 25.98 11.07
N GLN A 178 -2.91 24.88 11.08
CA GLN A 178 -3.83 24.53 10.00
C GLN A 178 -3.14 24.50 8.63
N PHE A 179 -1.97 23.86 8.56
CA PHE A 179 -1.17 23.77 7.35
C PHE A 179 -1.91 22.95 6.30
N ASP A 180 -1.89 23.46 5.07
CA ASP A 180 -2.31 22.71 3.91
C ASP A 180 -1.31 21.57 3.55
N PRO A 181 -1.65 20.68 2.61
CA PRO A 181 -0.76 19.58 2.22
C PRO A 181 0.59 20.05 1.66
N GLU A 182 0.66 21.19 0.97
CA GLU A 182 1.92 21.68 0.40
C GLU A 182 2.82 22.28 1.50
N GLN A 183 2.27 23.05 2.41
CA GLN A 183 2.98 23.57 3.58
C GLN A 183 3.51 22.42 4.45
N THR A 184 2.69 21.36 4.60
CA THR A 184 3.12 20.16 5.33
C THR A 184 4.29 19.47 4.64
N LYS A 185 4.30 19.37 3.31
CA LYS A 185 5.45 18.81 2.56
C LYS A 185 6.72 19.64 2.77
N GLU A 186 6.61 20.95 2.79
CA GLU A 186 7.76 21.83 3.05
C GLU A 186 8.31 21.64 4.46
N LEU A 187 7.42 21.51 5.45
CA LEU A 187 7.81 21.20 6.81
C LEU A 187 8.60 19.88 6.87
N ILE A 188 8.10 18.82 6.23
CA ILE A 188 8.77 17.51 6.21
C ILE A 188 10.15 17.60 5.55
N ARG A 189 10.28 18.31 4.43
CA ARG A 189 11.58 18.56 3.78
C ARG A 189 12.58 19.23 4.73
N ALA A 190 12.12 20.19 5.54
CA ALA A 190 12.98 20.83 6.53
C ALA A 190 13.48 19.84 7.59
N TYR A 191 12.63 18.91 8.04
CA TYR A 191 13.02 17.81 8.94
C TYR A 191 14.05 16.90 8.29
N GLU A 192 13.88 16.51 7.04
CA GLU A 192 14.80 15.65 6.29
C GLU A 192 16.18 16.31 6.12
N ILE A 193 16.21 17.59 5.74
CA ILE A 193 17.46 18.37 5.62
C ILE A 193 18.19 18.45 6.96
N ARG A 194 17.45 18.73 8.04
CA ARG A 194 18.03 18.76 9.40
C ARG A 194 18.63 17.40 9.78
N ARG A 195 17.92 16.31 9.48
CA ARG A 195 18.37 14.94 9.73
C ARG A 195 19.66 14.63 8.96
N ALA A 196 19.69 14.98 7.67
CA ALA A 196 20.87 14.80 6.82
C ALA A 196 22.09 15.57 7.36
N ASN A 197 21.90 16.83 7.74
CA ASN A 197 22.96 17.67 8.30
C ASN A 197 23.48 17.11 9.64
N ASN A 198 22.60 16.66 10.52
CA ASN A 198 22.97 16.06 11.80
C ASN A 198 23.73 14.74 11.62
N SER A 199 23.38 13.96 10.61
CA SER A 199 24.08 12.71 10.29
C SER A 199 25.50 12.96 9.77
N GLN A 200 25.68 13.99 8.95
CA GLN A 200 27.01 14.40 8.47
C GLN A 200 27.88 14.93 9.62
N ALA A 201 27.31 15.72 10.53
CA ALA A 201 28.06 16.23 11.69
C ALA A 201 28.58 15.12 12.62
N LYS A 202 27.80 14.03 12.78
CA LYS A 202 28.21 12.85 13.56
C LYS A 202 29.32 12.03 12.88
N GLY A 203 29.36 12.02 11.53
CA GLY A 203 30.38 11.31 10.76
C GLY A 203 31.73 11.96 10.77
N PHE A 204 31.81 13.27 11.02
CA PHE A 204 33.09 14.01 11.09
C PHE A 204 33.81 13.93 12.46
N GLY A 205 33.13 13.39 13.48
CA GLY A 205 33.69 13.29 14.85
C GLY A 205 34.41 12.00 15.17
N SER A 206 34.51 11.06 14.24
CA SER A 206 35.23 9.80 14.42
C SER A 206 36.51 9.80 13.60
N THR A 207 37.50 10.58 14.00
CA THR A 207 38.91 10.29 13.64
C THR A 207 39.35 9.09 14.49
N PRO A 208 39.68 7.93 13.89
CA PRO A 208 40.30 6.87 14.63
C PRO A 208 41.78 7.24 14.76
N GLY A 209 42.25 7.48 15.97
CA GLY A 209 43.67 7.44 16.28
C GLY A 209 44.27 8.68 16.94
N GLU A 210 44.34 8.64 18.23
CA GLU A 210 45.60 8.80 19.00
C GLU A 210 45.47 8.05 20.31
#